data_62aa7b1856ff3a132fe98177a87a661d
#
_entry.id   62aa7b1856ff3a132fe98177a87a661d
#
_cell.length_a   1.000
_cell.length_b   1.000
_cell.length_c   1.000
_cell.angle_alpha   90.00
_cell.angle_beta   90.00
_cell.angle_gamma   90.00
#
_symmetry.space_group_name_H-M   'P 1'
#
loop_
_entity.id
_entity.type
_entity.pdbx_description
1 polymer ?
#
loop_
_entity_poly.entity_id
_entity_poly.type
_entity_poly.pdbx_seq_one_letter_code
_entity_poly.pdbx_strand_id
1 'polypeptide(L)'
;MHLWAGTDTALTGPAAKFSDAVYNKSTLPVREFEAARITIARINDCNICQTLRTPEGPDETFYDTVLGNPGSADEHLTERESLAAEFAQRFATDHLEMDDDFWERLHAAFSDDELVELGLCVGSWLAFGRLNRVFDVDGACRIPDGHTGGRAAAT
;
A
#
# COMPACT_ATOMS: atom_id res chain seq x y z
N MET A 1 -10.87 7.70 -8.24
CA MET A 1 -12.16 7.79 -7.52
C MET A 1 -12.55 6.37 -7.14
N HIS A 2 -12.68 6.08 -5.86
CA HIS A 2 -13.08 4.74 -5.42
C HIS A 2 -14.55 4.50 -5.78
N LEU A 3 -14.88 3.37 -6.41
CA LEU A 3 -16.26 3.04 -6.82
C LEU A 3 -17.23 3.15 -5.63
N TRP A 4 -16.82 2.62 -4.49
CA TRP A 4 -17.60 2.64 -3.25
C TRP A 4 -17.78 4.05 -2.68
N ALA A 5 -16.91 5.02 -3.00
CA ALA A 5 -17.07 6.41 -2.57
C ALA A 5 -18.18 7.16 -3.36
N GLY A 6 -18.63 6.61 -4.48
CA GLY A 6 -19.76 7.13 -5.25
C GLY A 6 -21.11 6.55 -4.84
N THR A 7 -21.15 5.65 -3.85
CA THR A 7 -22.40 5.08 -3.34
C THR A 7 -22.84 5.80 -2.08
N ASP A 8 -24.14 5.86 -1.84
CA ASP A 8 -24.72 6.54 -0.67
C ASP A 8 -25.22 5.51 0.35
N THR A 9 -24.27 4.90 1.05
CA THR A 9 -24.58 4.04 2.20
C THR A 9 -24.10 4.70 3.50
N ALA A 10 -24.66 4.31 4.63
CA ALA A 10 -24.24 4.83 5.93
C ALA A 10 -22.75 4.58 6.25
N LEU A 11 -22.10 3.63 5.56
CA LEU A 11 -20.70 3.25 5.79
C LEU A 11 -19.72 3.95 4.82
N THR A 12 -20.18 4.35 3.63
CA THR A 12 -19.26 4.89 2.60
C THR A 12 -18.66 6.24 3.00
N GLY A 13 -19.42 7.11 3.62
CA GLY A 13 -18.92 8.39 4.11
C GLY A 13 -17.81 8.26 5.17
N PRO A 14 -18.04 7.51 6.28
CA PRO A 14 -16.99 7.21 7.26
C PRO A 14 -15.76 6.50 6.66
N ALA A 15 -15.95 5.55 5.76
CA ALA A 15 -14.86 4.84 5.09
C ALA A 15 -14.01 5.78 4.22
N ALA A 16 -14.66 6.67 3.45
CA ALA A 16 -13.96 7.66 2.65
C ALA A 16 -13.15 8.64 3.52
N LYS A 17 -13.72 9.08 4.66
CA LYS A 17 -13.00 9.94 5.62
C LYS A 17 -11.81 9.24 6.25
N PHE A 18 -11.91 7.94 6.53
CA PHE A 18 -10.79 7.18 7.06
C PHE A 18 -9.67 7.04 6.01
N SER A 19 -10.02 6.69 4.78
CA SER A 19 -9.06 6.64 3.67
C SER A 19 -8.36 7.99 3.46
N ASP A 20 -9.14 9.08 3.45
CA ASP A 20 -8.59 10.44 3.34
C ASP A 20 -7.63 10.76 4.49
N ALA A 21 -7.99 10.39 5.72
CA ALA A 21 -7.14 10.64 6.89
C ALA A 21 -5.80 9.89 6.79
N VAL A 22 -5.79 8.66 6.29
CA VAL A 22 -4.56 7.88 6.08
C VAL A 22 -3.59 8.60 5.15
N TYR A 23 -4.06 9.20 4.06
CA TYR A 23 -3.19 9.90 3.11
C TYR A 23 -2.83 11.33 3.52
N ASN A 24 -3.69 12.01 4.28
CA ASN A 24 -3.54 13.45 4.54
C ASN A 24 -3.20 13.79 5.99
N LYS A 25 -3.23 12.82 6.91
CA LYS A 25 -2.96 13.05 8.33
C LYS A 25 -1.93 12.11 8.92
N SER A 26 -1.45 11.13 8.15
CA SER A 26 -0.35 10.28 8.61
C SER A 26 0.87 11.13 8.93
N THR A 27 1.52 10.82 10.04
CA THR A 27 2.77 11.45 10.51
C THR A 27 3.99 10.60 10.21
N LEU A 28 3.78 9.40 9.65
CA LEU A 28 4.88 8.53 9.23
C LEU A 28 5.74 9.23 8.16
N PRO A 29 7.07 9.12 8.24
CA PRO A 29 7.92 9.61 7.17
C PRO A 29 7.52 9.00 5.83
N VAL A 30 7.58 9.79 4.77
CA VAL A 30 7.00 9.43 3.46
C VAL A 30 7.58 8.13 2.89
N ARG A 31 8.85 7.83 3.14
CA ARG A 31 9.49 6.63 2.59
C ARG A 31 9.02 5.36 3.29
N GLU A 32 8.86 5.37 4.63
CA GLU A 32 8.28 4.25 5.39
C GLU A 32 6.80 4.04 5.03
N PHE A 33 6.04 5.13 4.90
CA PHE A 33 4.66 5.10 4.44
C PHE A 33 4.55 4.45 3.05
N GLU A 34 5.37 4.89 2.09
CA GLU A 34 5.35 4.38 0.72
C GLU A 34 5.88 2.94 0.63
N ALA A 35 6.88 2.55 1.43
CA ALA A 35 7.36 1.16 1.49
C ALA A 35 6.23 0.20 1.90
N ALA A 36 5.49 0.53 2.95
CA ALA A 36 4.35 -0.27 3.38
C ALA A 36 3.19 -0.22 2.36
N ARG A 37 2.87 0.96 1.83
CA ARG A 37 1.77 1.16 0.89
C ARG A 37 1.96 0.37 -0.41
N ILE A 38 3.13 0.44 -1.04
CA ILE A 38 3.37 -0.24 -2.30
C ILE A 38 3.41 -1.77 -2.12
N THR A 39 3.88 -2.25 -0.96
CA THR A 39 3.83 -3.66 -0.60
C THR A 39 2.38 -4.16 -0.58
N ILE A 40 1.47 -3.44 0.07
CA ILE A 40 0.04 -3.79 0.10
C ILE A 40 -0.60 -3.66 -1.29
N ALA A 41 -0.23 -2.65 -2.07
CA ALA A 41 -0.74 -2.48 -3.43
C ALA A 41 -0.42 -3.70 -4.31
N ARG A 42 0.79 -4.25 -4.19
CA ARG A 42 1.20 -5.48 -4.88
C ARG A 42 0.41 -6.70 -4.39
N ILE A 43 0.30 -6.88 -3.08
CA ILE A 43 -0.43 -8.02 -2.48
C ILE A 43 -1.89 -8.03 -2.92
N ASN A 44 -2.51 -6.86 -3.00
CA ASN A 44 -3.89 -6.71 -3.45
C ASN A 44 -4.07 -6.84 -4.96
N ASP A 45 -3.00 -6.93 -5.76
CA ASP A 45 -3.04 -6.88 -7.24
C ASP A 45 -3.84 -5.67 -7.75
N CYS A 46 -3.69 -4.51 -7.07
CA CYS A 46 -4.42 -3.28 -7.38
C CYS A 46 -3.59 -2.41 -8.31
N ASN A 47 -3.86 -2.41 -9.61
CA ASN A 47 -3.08 -1.66 -10.60
C ASN A 47 -3.06 -0.16 -10.32
N ILE A 48 -4.21 0.44 -10.00
CA ILE A 48 -4.30 1.87 -9.64
C ILE A 48 -3.39 2.16 -8.44
N CYS A 49 -3.47 1.30 -7.39
CA CYS A 49 -2.69 1.50 -6.17
C CYS A 49 -1.18 1.35 -6.43
N GLN A 50 -0.79 0.49 -7.38
CA GLN A 50 0.61 0.29 -7.74
C GLN A 50 1.19 1.45 -8.57
N THR A 51 0.37 2.19 -9.28
CA THR A 51 0.79 3.35 -10.09
C THR A 51 0.67 4.68 -9.36
N LEU A 52 -0.06 4.72 -8.24
CA LEU A 52 -0.20 5.92 -7.43
C LEU A 52 1.15 6.29 -6.82
N ARG A 53 1.48 7.58 -6.85
CA ARG A 53 2.67 8.15 -6.20
C ARG A 53 2.25 9.29 -5.30
N THR A 54 2.81 9.31 -4.10
CA THR A 54 2.62 10.41 -3.16
C THR A 54 3.39 11.64 -3.68
N PRO A 55 2.79 12.83 -3.71
CA PRO A 55 3.54 14.06 -3.95
C PRO A 55 4.74 14.14 -2.99
N GLU A 56 5.90 14.54 -3.47
CA GLU A 56 7.15 14.57 -2.68
C GLU A 56 7.63 13.18 -2.20
N GLY A 57 7.07 12.11 -2.75
CA GLY A 57 7.47 10.73 -2.47
C GLY A 57 8.82 10.36 -3.09
N PRO A 58 9.30 9.14 -2.80
CA PRO A 58 10.54 8.63 -3.36
C PRO A 58 10.45 8.44 -4.88
N ASP A 59 11.59 8.25 -5.53
CA ASP A 59 11.69 7.98 -6.97
C ASP A 59 11.31 6.53 -7.34
N GLU A 60 11.26 6.23 -8.63
CA GLU A 60 10.88 4.89 -9.11
C GLU A 60 11.88 3.81 -8.69
N THR A 61 13.16 4.14 -8.52
CA THR A 61 14.18 3.19 -8.07
C THR A 61 13.85 2.64 -6.69
N PHE A 62 13.34 3.49 -5.80
CA PHE A 62 12.87 3.07 -4.48
C PHE A 62 11.72 2.05 -4.57
N TYR A 63 10.71 2.33 -5.40
CA TYR A 63 9.59 1.41 -5.57
C TYR A 63 10.02 0.07 -6.16
N ASP A 64 10.91 0.08 -7.15
CA ASP A 64 11.48 -1.12 -7.74
C ASP A 64 12.27 -1.93 -6.70
N THR A 65 13.03 -1.26 -5.84
CA THR A 65 13.78 -1.91 -4.74
C THR A 65 12.85 -2.55 -3.73
N VAL A 66 11.82 -1.84 -3.25
CA VAL A 66 10.83 -2.40 -2.30
C VAL A 66 10.11 -3.61 -2.90
N LEU A 67 9.79 -3.56 -4.19
CA LEU A 67 9.10 -4.65 -4.88
C LEU A 67 10.03 -5.80 -5.28
N GLY A 68 11.34 -5.64 -5.14
CA GLY A 68 12.33 -6.64 -5.55
C GLY A 68 12.34 -6.87 -7.06
N ASN A 69 12.10 -5.83 -7.87
CA ASN A 69 12.08 -5.94 -9.32
C ASN A 69 13.50 -6.17 -9.88
N PRO A 70 13.67 -7.09 -10.86
CA PRO A 70 14.96 -7.33 -11.50
C PRO A 70 15.48 -6.06 -12.19
N GLY A 71 16.74 -5.72 -11.94
CA GLY A 71 17.41 -4.57 -12.57
C GLY A 71 17.24 -3.26 -11.83
N SER A 72 16.56 -3.23 -10.66
CA SER A 72 16.65 -2.09 -9.76
C SER A 72 18.12 -1.87 -9.37
N ALA A 73 18.58 -0.62 -9.39
CA ALA A 73 19.90 -0.28 -8.86
C ALA A 73 19.97 -0.67 -7.38
N ASP A 74 21.20 -0.96 -6.88
CA ASP A 74 21.46 -1.29 -5.47
C ASP A 74 21.19 -0.09 -4.53
N GLU A 75 20.01 0.48 -4.58
CA GLU A 75 19.58 1.45 -3.60
C GLU A 75 19.11 0.70 -2.36
N HIS A 76 19.93 0.70 -1.35
CA HIS A 76 19.61 0.04 -0.09
C HIS A 76 18.52 0.83 0.63
N LEU A 77 17.43 0.12 0.97
CA LEU A 77 16.43 0.64 1.90
C LEU A 77 17.06 0.81 3.29
N THR A 78 16.65 1.84 4.00
CA THR A 78 16.96 1.93 5.42
C THR A 78 16.30 0.78 6.18
N GLU A 79 16.77 0.50 7.39
CA GLU A 79 16.17 -0.53 8.24
C GLU A 79 14.68 -0.22 8.52
N ARG A 80 14.33 1.04 8.76
CA ARG A 80 12.94 1.46 8.99
C ARG A 80 12.06 1.22 7.75
N GLU A 81 12.54 1.56 6.57
CA GLU A 81 11.81 1.32 5.29
C GLU A 81 11.60 -0.17 5.05
N SER A 82 12.63 -0.98 5.28
CA SER A 82 12.56 -2.44 5.17
C SER A 82 11.58 -3.04 6.17
N LEU A 83 11.61 -2.58 7.43
CA LEU A 83 10.70 -3.02 8.48
C LEU A 83 9.24 -2.61 8.21
N ALA A 84 9.01 -1.41 7.66
CA ALA A 84 7.67 -0.99 7.28
C ALA A 84 7.09 -1.88 6.16
N ALA A 85 7.89 -2.23 5.15
CA ALA A 85 7.50 -3.16 4.10
C ALA A 85 7.28 -4.58 4.64
N GLU A 86 8.18 -5.08 5.51
CA GLU A 86 8.06 -6.40 6.13
C GLU A 86 6.81 -6.48 7.03
N PHE A 87 6.54 -5.43 7.83
CA PHE A 87 5.34 -5.35 8.65
C PHE A 87 4.07 -5.43 7.78
N ALA A 88 4.02 -4.65 6.70
CA ALA A 88 2.89 -4.68 5.77
C ALA A 88 2.71 -6.07 5.13
N GLN A 89 3.79 -6.72 4.72
CA GLN A 89 3.77 -8.07 4.17
C GLN A 89 3.22 -9.07 5.18
N ARG A 90 3.79 -9.13 6.40
CA ARG A 90 3.36 -10.07 7.44
C ARG A 90 1.93 -9.80 7.88
N PHE A 91 1.56 -8.52 8.08
CA PHE A 91 0.18 -8.14 8.44
C PHE A 91 -0.84 -8.67 7.43
N ALA A 92 -0.53 -8.59 6.13
CA ALA A 92 -1.46 -8.97 5.07
C ALA A 92 -1.54 -10.48 4.82
N THR A 93 -0.46 -11.23 5.06
CA THR A 93 -0.32 -12.63 4.64
C THR A 93 -0.10 -13.62 5.79
N ASP A 94 0.40 -13.16 6.93
CA ASP A 94 0.85 -14.05 8.01
C ASP A 94 0.87 -13.36 9.38
N HIS A 95 -0.19 -12.65 9.71
CA HIS A 95 -0.24 -11.80 10.90
C HIS A 95 -0.16 -12.56 12.24
N LEU A 96 -0.38 -13.87 12.24
CA LEU A 96 -0.26 -14.72 13.44
C LEU A 96 1.19 -15.17 13.71
N GLU A 97 2.08 -15.02 12.71
CA GLU A 97 3.49 -15.44 12.80
C GLU A 97 4.45 -14.25 13.01
N MET A 98 3.94 -13.15 13.57
CA MET A 98 4.77 -12.02 14.02
C MET A 98 5.42 -12.41 15.35
N ASP A 99 6.66 -12.93 15.27
CA ASP A 99 7.42 -13.43 16.40
C ASP A 99 8.03 -12.32 17.28
N ASP A 100 8.55 -12.70 18.45
CA ASP A 100 9.13 -11.76 19.42
C ASP A 100 10.34 -11.01 18.85
N ASP A 101 11.19 -11.68 18.04
CA ASP A 101 12.36 -11.05 17.41
C ASP A 101 11.94 -9.94 16.43
N PHE A 102 10.85 -10.18 15.69
CA PHE A 102 10.32 -9.16 14.79
C PHE A 102 9.74 -7.97 15.55
N TRP A 103 9.02 -8.24 16.66
CA TRP A 103 8.50 -7.17 17.52
C TRP A 103 9.63 -6.38 18.20
N GLU A 104 10.72 -7.00 18.64
CA GLU A 104 11.89 -6.30 19.17
C GLU A 104 12.49 -5.35 18.14
N ARG A 105 12.65 -5.78 16.89
CA ARG A 105 13.14 -4.93 15.79
C ARG A 105 12.21 -3.76 15.51
N LEU A 106 10.90 -4.00 15.50
CA LEU A 106 9.89 -2.96 15.30
C LEU A 106 9.96 -1.89 16.41
N HIS A 107 9.96 -2.32 17.67
CA HIS A 107 10.04 -1.38 18.81
C HIS A 107 11.40 -0.66 18.92
N ALA A 108 12.46 -1.24 18.38
CA ALA A 108 13.75 -0.54 18.29
C ALA A 108 13.74 0.58 17.23
N ALA A 109 12.93 0.43 16.19
CA ALA A 109 12.88 1.35 15.06
C ALA A 109 11.72 2.36 15.10
N PHE A 110 10.60 2.00 15.71
CA PHE A 110 9.36 2.78 15.74
C PHE A 110 8.86 2.96 17.17
N SER A 111 8.25 4.09 17.46
CA SER A 111 7.46 4.28 18.67
C SER A 111 6.13 3.52 18.60
N ASP A 112 5.48 3.32 19.74
CA ASP A 112 4.17 2.67 19.82
C ASP A 112 3.11 3.42 18.99
N ASP A 113 3.15 4.74 19.01
CA ASP A 113 2.25 5.59 18.23
C ASP A 113 2.45 5.39 16.71
N GLU A 114 3.72 5.33 16.26
CA GLU A 114 4.06 5.05 14.85
C GLU A 114 3.62 3.63 14.44
N LEU A 115 3.77 2.63 15.31
CA LEU A 115 3.35 1.26 15.03
C LEU A 115 1.83 1.15 14.90
N VAL A 116 1.09 1.81 15.78
CA VAL A 116 -0.39 1.87 15.68
C VAL A 116 -0.81 2.58 14.40
N GLU A 117 -0.17 3.70 14.07
CA GLU A 117 -0.45 4.44 12.84
C GLU A 117 -0.13 3.60 11.59
N LEU A 118 1.02 2.93 11.56
CA LEU A 118 1.39 2.02 10.49
C LEU A 118 0.37 0.90 10.31
N GLY A 119 -0.08 0.28 11.42
CA GLY A 119 -1.11 -0.74 11.41
C GLY A 119 -2.45 -0.24 10.85
N LEU A 120 -2.88 0.97 11.22
CA LEU A 120 -4.09 1.60 10.68
C LEU A 120 -3.96 1.88 9.18
N CYS A 121 -2.82 2.39 8.73
CA CYS A 121 -2.53 2.63 7.32
C CYS A 121 -2.58 1.32 6.52
N VAL A 122 -1.85 0.30 6.96
CA VAL A 122 -1.82 -1.03 6.33
C VAL A 122 -3.20 -1.65 6.25
N GLY A 123 -3.96 -1.62 7.35
CA GLY A 123 -5.36 -2.12 7.40
C GLY A 123 -6.26 -1.40 6.40
N SER A 124 -6.13 -0.08 6.29
CA SER A 124 -6.87 0.75 5.33
C SER A 124 -6.55 0.33 3.88
N TRP A 125 -5.28 0.27 3.51
CA TRP A 125 -4.87 -0.10 2.15
C TRP A 125 -5.25 -1.53 1.80
N LEU A 126 -5.13 -2.45 2.77
CA LEU A 126 -5.52 -3.84 2.59
C LEU A 126 -7.02 -3.95 2.28
N ALA A 127 -7.86 -3.28 3.07
CA ALA A 127 -9.31 -3.31 2.89
C ALA A 127 -9.74 -2.61 1.60
N PHE A 128 -9.34 -1.36 1.39
CA PHE A 128 -9.82 -0.56 0.26
C PHE A 128 -9.18 -0.96 -1.07
N GLY A 129 -7.92 -1.40 -1.07
CA GLY A 129 -7.28 -1.94 -2.25
C GLY A 129 -7.94 -3.24 -2.72
N ARG A 130 -8.33 -4.13 -1.78
CA ARG A 130 -9.11 -5.34 -2.12
C ARG A 130 -10.50 -5.01 -2.63
N LEU A 131 -11.19 -4.02 -2.05
CA LEU A 131 -12.47 -3.54 -2.57
C LEU A 131 -12.32 -3.03 -4.01
N ASN A 132 -11.29 -2.24 -4.29
CA ASN A 132 -11.02 -1.78 -5.65
C ASN A 132 -10.83 -2.94 -6.62
N ARG A 133 -10.08 -3.96 -6.21
CA ARG A 133 -9.80 -5.14 -7.03
C ARG A 133 -11.04 -6.01 -7.24
N VAL A 134 -11.81 -6.26 -6.17
CA VAL A 134 -13.04 -7.07 -6.19
C VAL A 134 -14.14 -6.43 -7.05
N PHE A 135 -14.27 -5.11 -6.98
CA PHE A 135 -15.25 -4.36 -7.78
C PHE A 135 -14.74 -3.96 -9.16
N ASP A 136 -13.58 -4.46 -9.57
CA ASP A 136 -12.95 -4.19 -10.87
C ASP A 136 -12.90 -2.69 -11.22
N VAL A 137 -12.55 -1.86 -10.24
CA VAL A 137 -12.44 -0.40 -10.43
C VAL A 137 -11.37 -0.08 -11.46
N ASP A 138 -10.33 -0.92 -11.57
CA ASP A 138 -9.28 -0.83 -12.58
C ASP A 138 -9.85 -0.95 -14.02
N GLY A 139 -10.90 -1.78 -14.22
CA GLY A 139 -11.59 -1.91 -15.49
C GLY A 139 -12.40 -0.67 -15.88
N ALA A 140 -12.95 0.04 -14.89
CA ALA A 140 -13.71 1.26 -15.08
C ALA A 140 -12.82 2.50 -15.35
N CYS A 141 -11.56 2.44 -14.96
CA CYS A 141 -10.55 3.48 -15.18
C CYS A 141 -9.70 3.24 -16.43
N ARG A 142 -10.11 2.40 -17.36
CA ARG A 142 -9.46 2.33 -18.66
C ARG A 142 -9.63 3.67 -19.34
N ILE A 143 -8.57 4.46 -19.35
CA ILE A 143 -8.46 5.62 -20.24
C ILE A 143 -8.57 5.04 -21.66
N PRO A 144 -9.58 5.41 -22.46
CA PRO A 144 -9.57 5.06 -23.86
C PRO A 144 -8.42 5.86 -24.46
N ASP A 145 -7.37 5.18 -24.85
CA ASP A 145 -6.33 5.56 -25.79
C ASP A 145 -4.92 5.21 -25.32
N GLY A 146 -4.40 4.16 -25.91
CA GLY A 146 -3.02 4.15 -26.40
C GLY A 146 -1.96 3.43 -25.60
N HIS A 147 -2.22 2.83 -24.42
CA HIS A 147 -1.24 1.91 -23.79
C HIS A 147 -1.90 0.56 -23.51
N THR A 148 -1.87 -0.27 -24.53
CA THR A 148 -2.21 -1.68 -24.46
C THR A 148 -1.05 -2.44 -23.79
N GLY A 149 -1.04 -2.46 -22.46
CA GLY A 149 -0.38 -3.52 -21.72
C GLY A 149 -1.30 -4.74 -21.78
N GLY A 150 -1.07 -5.63 -22.76
CA GLY A 150 -1.93 -6.78 -23.00
C GLY A 150 -1.89 -7.78 -21.85
N ARG A 151 -3.05 -8.09 -21.29
CA ARG A 151 -3.38 -9.43 -20.84
C ARG A 151 -4.48 -9.95 -21.72
N ALA A 152 -4.10 -10.89 -22.60
CA ALA A 152 -5.03 -11.70 -23.35
C ALA A 152 -5.92 -12.45 -22.36
N ALA A 153 -7.24 -12.39 -22.57
CA ALA A 153 -8.19 -13.26 -21.92
C ALA A 153 -7.83 -14.71 -22.28
N ALA A 154 -7.55 -15.54 -21.28
CA ALA A 154 -7.55 -16.98 -21.44
C ALA A 154 -9.01 -17.43 -21.49
N THR A 155 -9.41 -17.94 -22.65
CA THR A 155 -10.62 -18.72 -22.87
C THR A 155 -10.59 -20.03 -22.10
#